data_a6e699128cfe506e980f36c7fcdc1755
#
_entry.id   a6e699128cfe506e980f36c7fcdc1755
#
_cell.length_a   1.000
_cell.length_b   1.000
_cell.length_c   1.000
_cell.angle_alpha   90.00
_cell.angle_beta   90.00
_cell.angle_gamma   90.00
#
_symmetry.space_group_name_H-M   'P 1'
#
loop_
_entity.id
_entity.type
_entity.pdbx_description
1 polymer ?
#
loop_
_entity_poly.entity_id
_entity_poly.type
_entity_poly.pdbx_seq_one_letter_code
_entity_poly.pdbx_strand_id
1 'polypeptide(L)'
;MVASAFGDATDAGVRMLAEGGNAADAAVAVGFALGVCEPQASGLGGQTVALAHIDGQTFALDGSSRVPSLAHVERLERRRELRLGYRATTVPSTPATLGWLHRRYGRLPWAEVLAPAIEIARRGYEITPLQHHLQERELPRFAQVDGQSGARYFLKDGTAPYEPGDLFRQPELADLFEHLARKEVEAFYQGEVADQIDADMRAHDGFLRADDLALIPWPVVRPALRRRYRGVTLATMPPPGAGRVLLLVMMMLNRLHSSALRQISTANIHFFTESLRKAFLRRIDRPFDANTYAQIRNKTMLSRRYAHALADTIVDTVDPELPTVDPITDEIGETTHFSVMDADGNALAVTQSIELVYGSKAAADGLGFLYNNYLSALETEEPSHPYYLRPGAVPWSTAAPTIVYREGQPWLALGSPGSERIFSSLAQVICRIVDGSASLDWAIDAPRLHCTVGGRVSIEAERFDREIIDHLASSGYEVDELDPYAFYLGCVQAVLRRQSGPGFQGAADPRRDGTAAGPDASAAAL
;
A
#
# COMPACT_ATOMS: atom_id res chain seq x y z
N MET A 1 7.65 -16.89 -7.90
CA MET A 1 6.55 -16.89 -6.91
C MET A 1 5.99 -15.48 -6.78
N VAL A 2 4.70 -15.35 -6.85
CA VAL A 2 3.96 -14.08 -6.75
C VAL A 2 2.89 -14.24 -5.66
N ALA A 3 2.64 -13.20 -4.88
CA ALA A 3 1.50 -13.07 -3.97
C ALA A 3 0.90 -11.68 -4.17
N SER A 4 -0.39 -11.59 -4.47
CA SER A 4 -1.09 -10.31 -4.70
C SER A 4 -2.50 -10.34 -4.13
N ALA A 5 -3.16 -9.17 -4.13
CA ALA A 5 -4.48 -9.00 -3.54
C ALA A 5 -5.65 -9.48 -4.43
N PHE A 6 -5.37 -9.99 -5.64
CA PHE A 6 -6.39 -10.51 -6.55
C PHE A 6 -5.83 -11.62 -7.45
N GLY A 7 -6.62 -12.69 -7.69
CA GLY A 7 -6.19 -13.87 -8.43
C GLY A 7 -5.69 -13.60 -9.84
N ASP A 8 -6.46 -12.87 -10.65
CA ASP A 8 -6.08 -12.51 -12.03
C ASP A 8 -4.74 -11.74 -12.08
N ALA A 9 -4.46 -10.90 -11.10
CA ALA A 9 -3.20 -10.18 -11.03
C ALA A 9 -2.03 -11.09 -10.62
N THR A 10 -2.26 -12.05 -9.73
CA THR A 10 -1.27 -13.09 -9.41
C THR A 10 -0.92 -13.88 -10.66
N ASP A 11 -1.91 -14.31 -11.44
CA ASP A 11 -1.73 -15.06 -12.69
C ASP A 11 -0.96 -14.26 -13.74
N ALA A 12 -1.21 -12.93 -13.83
CA ALA A 12 -0.44 -12.03 -14.70
C ALA A 12 1.06 -12.08 -14.37
N GLY A 13 1.42 -11.99 -13.08
CA GLY A 13 2.82 -12.08 -12.64
C GLY A 13 3.43 -13.46 -12.85
N VAL A 14 2.67 -14.53 -12.58
CA VAL A 14 3.11 -15.92 -12.82
C VAL A 14 3.38 -16.16 -14.29
N ARG A 15 2.52 -15.65 -15.18
CA ARG A 15 2.70 -15.72 -16.64
C ARG A 15 4.02 -15.09 -17.07
N MET A 16 4.36 -13.90 -16.58
CA MET A 16 5.64 -13.27 -16.90
C MET A 16 6.84 -14.11 -16.48
N LEU A 17 6.79 -14.69 -15.26
CA LEU A 17 7.86 -15.59 -14.80
C LEU A 17 7.95 -16.86 -15.63
N ALA A 18 6.84 -17.43 -16.11
CA ALA A 18 6.79 -18.63 -16.95
C ALA A 18 7.31 -18.35 -18.38
N GLU A 19 7.09 -17.16 -18.91
CA GLU A 19 7.54 -16.71 -20.24
C GLU A 19 9.01 -16.25 -20.27
N GLY A 20 9.76 -16.43 -19.17
CA GLY A 20 11.19 -16.13 -19.09
C GLY A 20 11.51 -14.71 -18.59
N GLY A 21 10.51 -13.96 -18.16
CA GLY A 21 10.67 -12.70 -17.47
C GLY A 21 11.26 -12.87 -16.06
N ASN A 22 11.65 -11.77 -15.46
CA ASN A 22 12.17 -11.73 -14.10
C ASN A 22 11.16 -11.13 -13.11
N ALA A 23 11.57 -10.94 -11.86
CA ALA A 23 10.71 -10.36 -10.83
C ALA A 23 10.25 -8.92 -11.15
N ALA A 24 10.99 -8.15 -11.96
CA ALA A 24 10.57 -6.81 -12.38
C ALA A 24 9.44 -6.87 -13.42
N ASP A 25 9.54 -7.76 -14.44
CA ASP A 25 8.46 -7.98 -15.41
C ASP A 25 7.19 -8.43 -14.71
N ALA A 26 7.30 -9.41 -13.82
CA ALA A 26 6.18 -9.91 -13.03
C ALA A 26 5.55 -8.80 -12.17
N ALA A 27 6.37 -7.98 -11.49
CA ALA A 27 5.88 -6.89 -10.66
C ALA A 27 5.14 -5.83 -11.48
N VAL A 28 5.61 -5.51 -12.68
CA VAL A 28 4.96 -4.54 -13.58
C VAL A 28 3.62 -5.08 -14.08
N ALA A 29 3.58 -6.35 -14.52
CA ALA A 29 2.34 -6.98 -14.97
C ALA A 29 1.29 -7.07 -13.85
N VAL A 30 1.69 -7.47 -12.63
CA VAL A 30 0.82 -7.47 -11.44
C VAL A 30 0.31 -6.06 -11.15
N GLY A 31 1.19 -5.06 -11.18
CA GLY A 31 0.83 -3.67 -10.88
C GLY A 31 -0.23 -3.09 -11.82
N PHE A 32 -0.13 -3.34 -13.12
CA PHE A 32 -1.14 -2.93 -14.09
C PHE A 32 -2.42 -3.78 -13.98
N ALA A 33 -2.31 -5.08 -13.77
CA ALA A 33 -3.46 -5.97 -13.60
C ALA A 33 -4.29 -5.62 -12.35
N LEU A 34 -3.66 -5.27 -11.21
CA LEU A 34 -4.34 -4.78 -10.02
C LEU A 34 -5.07 -3.45 -10.27
N GLY A 35 -4.52 -2.58 -11.12
CA GLY A 35 -5.22 -1.37 -11.54
C GLY A 35 -6.52 -1.63 -12.31
N VAL A 36 -6.71 -2.85 -12.84
CA VAL A 36 -7.94 -3.32 -13.49
C VAL A 36 -8.85 -4.02 -12.49
N CYS A 37 -8.34 -5.05 -11.79
CA CYS A 37 -9.18 -5.95 -11.00
C CYS A 37 -9.33 -5.54 -9.52
N GLU A 38 -8.60 -4.51 -9.06
CA GLU A 38 -8.73 -3.94 -7.72
C GLU A 38 -8.86 -2.39 -7.77
N PRO A 39 -9.83 -1.85 -8.56
CA PRO A 39 -9.96 -0.40 -8.79
C PRO A 39 -10.31 0.38 -7.53
N GLN A 40 -10.84 -0.26 -6.48
CA GLN A 40 -11.11 0.36 -5.20
C GLN A 40 -9.83 0.75 -4.45
N ALA A 41 -8.68 0.13 -4.77
CA ALA A 41 -7.44 0.25 -4.02
C ALA A 41 -6.29 0.89 -4.80
N SER A 42 -6.24 0.70 -6.11
CA SER A 42 -5.11 1.12 -6.95
C SER A 42 -5.54 1.45 -8.38
N GLY A 43 -4.61 1.89 -9.21
CA GLY A 43 -4.85 2.18 -10.62
C GLY A 43 -3.87 3.19 -11.19
N LEU A 44 -4.04 3.49 -12.50
CA LEU A 44 -3.19 4.43 -13.24
C LEU A 44 -3.19 5.83 -12.63
N GLY A 45 -4.31 6.25 -12.04
CA GLY A 45 -4.43 7.56 -11.38
C GLY A 45 -3.74 7.68 -10.02
N GLY A 46 -3.11 6.61 -9.51
CA GLY A 46 -2.52 6.54 -8.18
C GLY A 46 -1.02 6.79 -8.12
N GLN A 47 -0.41 6.27 -7.04
CA GLN A 47 1.03 6.23 -6.83
C GLN A 47 1.51 4.81 -6.50
N THR A 48 2.80 4.57 -6.75
CA THR A 48 3.44 3.27 -6.50
C THR A 48 4.78 3.47 -5.81
N VAL A 49 5.03 2.74 -4.73
CA VAL A 49 6.33 2.68 -4.07
C VAL A 49 6.78 1.22 -3.96
N ALA A 50 8.07 0.97 -4.06
CA ALA A 50 8.61 -0.38 -3.97
C ALA A 50 9.88 -0.45 -3.12
N LEU A 51 10.06 -1.58 -2.46
CA LEU A 51 11.38 -2.02 -2.03
C LEU A 51 11.83 -3.14 -2.96
N ALA A 52 12.96 -2.96 -3.57
CA ALA A 52 13.51 -3.88 -4.55
C ALA A 52 14.89 -4.39 -4.12
N HIS A 53 15.11 -5.67 -4.32
CA HIS A 53 16.43 -6.30 -4.37
C HIS A 53 16.58 -6.92 -5.74
N ILE A 54 17.39 -6.30 -6.61
CA ILE A 54 17.59 -6.71 -8.00
C ILE A 54 19.10 -6.67 -8.27
N ASP A 55 19.62 -7.69 -8.94
CA ASP A 55 21.04 -7.82 -9.29
C ASP A 55 21.97 -7.60 -8.07
N GLY A 56 21.59 -8.13 -6.91
CA GLY A 56 22.34 -8.03 -5.65
C GLY A 56 22.28 -6.66 -4.97
N GLN A 57 21.53 -5.70 -5.51
CA GLN A 57 21.39 -4.36 -4.94
C GLN A 57 20.01 -4.17 -4.31
N THR A 58 19.97 -3.56 -3.13
CA THR A 58 18.70 -3.23 -2.46
C THR A 58 18.51 -1.73 -2.42
N PHE A 59 17.37 -1.28 -2.93
CA PHE A 59 16.98 0.12 -2.94
C PHE A 59 15.48 0.27 -2.71
N ALA A 60 15.08 1.44 -2.26
CA ALA A 60 13.70 1.87 -2.24
C ALA A 60 13.40 2.71 -3.49
N LEU A 61 12.31 2.41 -4.15
CA LEU A 61 11.80 3.16 -5.30
C LEU A 61 10.63 4.02 -4.82
N ASP A 62 10.88 5.32 -4.74
CA ASP A 62 9.91 6.31 -4.28
C ASP A 62 9.20 6.94 -5.49
N GLY A 63 8.07 6.37 -5.86
CA GLY A 63 7.18 6.89 -6.88
C GLY A 63 5.98 7.62 -6.28
N SER A 64 6.20 8.38 -5.21
CA SER A 64 5.16 9.23 -4.63
C SER A 64 4.66 10.26 -5.63
N SER A 65 3.36 10.50 -5.61
CA SER A 65 2.69 11.54 -6.41
C SER A 65 3.11 12.95 -5.95
N ARG A 66 2.76 13.96 -6.74
CA ARG A 66 3.10 15.36 -6.45
C ARG A 66 1.87 16.23 -6.51
N VAL A 67 1.85 17.27 -5.69
CA VAL A 67 0.81 18.31 -5.71
C VAL A 67 0.86 19.06 -7.05
N PRO A 68 -0.26 19.19 -7.78
CA PRO A 68 -0.33 19.97 -9.02
C PRO A 68 0.00 21.46 -8.81
N SER A 69 0.44 22.12 -9.88
CA SER A 69 0.86 23.54 -9.86
C SER A 69 -0.24 24.51 -9.42
N LEU A 70 -1.51 24.18 -9.65
CA LEU A 70 -2.64 25.02 -9.27
C LEU A 70 -3.21 24.74 -7.87
N ALA A 71 -2.75 23.69 -7.18
CA ALA A 71 -3.26 23.32 -5.86
C ALA A 71 -2.55 24.13 -4.77
N HIS A 72 -3.24 25.14 -4.25
CA HIS A 72 -2.84 25.99 -3.15
C HIS A 72 -3.93 26.06 -2.08
N VAL A 73 -3.56 26.25 -0.82
CA VAL A 73 -4.54 26.33 0.28
C VAL A 73 -5.56 27.45 0.04
N GLU A 74 -5.10 28.60 -0.50
CA GLU A 74 -5.94 29.77 -0.78
C GLU A 74 -7.01 29.52 -1.87
N ARG A 75 -6.88 28.45 -2.63
CA ARG A 75 -7.86 28.03 -3.65
C ARG A 75 -8.89 27.04 -3.13
N LEU A 76 -8.73 26.54 -1.91
CA LEU A 76 -9.66 25.61 -1.28
C LEU A 76 -10.82 26.40 -0.64
N GLU A 77 -12.03 26.07 -1.03
CA GLU A 77 -13.24 26.65 -0.40
C GLU A 77 -13.67 25.82 0.79
N ARG A 78 -13.48 24.51 0.74
CA ARG A 78 -13.90 23.55 1.76
C ARG A 78 -12.90 22.41 1.89
N ARG A 79 -12.65 21.94 3.11
CA ARG A 79 -11.73 20.84 3.40
C ARG A 79 -12.11 19.51 2.70
N ARG A 80 -13.41 19.28 2.43
CA ARG A 80 -13.89 18.10 1.72
C ARG A 80 -13.36 17.98 0.27
N GLU A 81 -12.99 19.10 -0.36
CA GLU A 81 -12.46 19.14 -1.72
C GLU A 81 -11.11 18.41 -1.85
N LEU A 82 -10.42 18.20 -0.74
CA LEU A 82 -9.19 17.41 -0.68
C LEU A 82 -9.46 15.90 -0.76
N ARG A 83 -10.71 15.47 -0.62
CA ARG A 83 -11.10 14.06 -0.51
C ARG A 83 -11.96 13.55 -1.65
N LEU A 84 -12.78 14.40 -2.26
CA LEU A 84 -13.78 14.06 -3.26
C LEU A 84 -13.65 14.91 -4.51
N GLY A 85 -13.84 14.27 -5.66
CA GLY A 85 -13.88 14.93 -6.97
C GLY A 85 -12.50 15.31 -7.51
N TYR A 86 -12.49 16.05 -8.56
CA TYR A 86 -11.33 16.37 -9.39
C TYR A 86 -10.27 17.22 -8.65
N ARG A 87 -10.71 18.05 -7.69
CA ARG A 87 -9.81 18.93 -6.90
C ARG A 87 -8.97 18.17 -5.85
N ALA A 88 -9.30 16.91 -5.57
CA ALA A 88 -8.57 16.09 -4.60
C ALA A 88 -7.29 15.44 -5.17
N THR A 89 -7.07 15.56 -6.48
CA THR A 89 -6.12 14.75 -7.24
C THR A 89 -4.70 15.32 -7.21
N THR A 90 -3.73 14.46 -6.95
CA THR A 90 -2.30 14.74 -7.21
C THR A 90 -1.88 14.15 -8.56
N VAL A 91 -0.71 14.56 -9.07
CA VAL A 91 -0.17 14.05 -10.35
C VAL A 91 0.02 12.54 -10.27
N PRO A 92 -0.68 11.74 -11.09
CA PRO A 92 -0.54 10.28 -11.10
C PRO A 92 0.89 9.83 -11.36
N SER A 93 1.42 8.90 -10.58
CA SER A 93 2.79 8.40 -10.71
C SER A 93 2.92 6.88 -10.89
N THR A 94 1.82 6.13 -10.77
CA THR A 94 1.84 4.68 -10.99
C THR A 94 2.41 4.29 -12.35
N PRO A 95 1.94 4.85 -13.50
CA PRO A 95 2.49 4.48 -14.81
C PRO A 95 3.99 4.77 -14.91
N ALA A 96 4.44 5.96 -14.48
CA ALA A 96 5.84 6.34 -14.50
C ALA A 96 6.71 5.39 -13.67
N THR A 97 6.25 4.99 -12.49
CA THR A 97 7.01 4.10 -11.60
C THR A 97 7.13 2.70 -12.17
N LEU A 98 6.05 2.13 -12.70
CA LEU A 98 6.06 0.81 -13.32
C LEU A 98 6.87 0.81 -14.63
N GLY A 99 6.70 1.83 -15.48
CA GLY A 99 7.46 1.98 -16.71
C GLY A 99 8.96 2.17 -16.46
N TRP A 100 9.33 2.93 -15.42
CA TRP A 100 10.73 3.06 -15.02
C TRP A 100 11.31 1.72 -14.55
N LEU A 101 10.57 0.96 -13.74
CA LEU A 101 10.99 -0.34 -13.23
C LEU A 101 11.21 -1.33 -14.38
N HIS A 102 10.26 -1.41 -15.32
CA HIS A 102 10.37 -2.24 -16.52
C HIS A 102 11.58 -1.85 -17.38
N ARG A 103 11.69 -0.57 -17.76
CA ARG A 103 12.77 -0.07 -18.62
C ARG A 103 14.17 -0.34 -18.05
N ARG A 104 14.29 -0.32 -16.72
CA ARG A 104 15.58 -0.49 -16.05
C ARG A 104 15.95 -1.94 -15.81
N TYR A 105 14.99 -2.80 -15.56
CA TYR A 105 15.22 -4.15 -15.06
C TYR A 105 14.40 -5.24 -15.75
N GLY A 106 13.41 -4.90 -16.55
CA GLY A 106 12.59 -5.84 -17.31
C GLY A 106 13.39 -6.55 -18.39
N ARG A 107 12.98 -7.76 -18.73
CA ARG A 107 13.56 -8.63 -19.79
C ARG A 107 12.60 -8.85 -20.95
N LEU A 108 11.28 -8.88 -20.66
CA LEU A 108 10.26 -9.06 -21.67
C LEU A 108 9.93 -7.75 -22.39
N PRO A 109 9.44 -7.81 -23.63
CA PRO A 109 8.93 -6.63 -24.33
C PRO A 109 7.82 -5.94 -23.54
N TRP A 110 7.80 -4.61 -23.56
CA TRP A 110 6.81 -3.79 -22.84
C TRP A 110 5.37 -4.19 -23.13
N ALA A 111 5.04 -4.41 -24.41
CA ALA A 111 3.70 -4.82 -24.84
C ALA A 111 3.27 -6.19 -24.28
N GLU A 112 4.20 -7.12 -24.10
CA GLU A 112 3.91 -8.43 -23.51
C GLU A 112 3.62 -8.33 -22.02
N VAL A 113 4.30 -7.42 -21.32
CA VAL A 113 4.08 -7.19 -19.88
C VAL A 113 2.72 -6.51 -19.61
N LEU A 114 2.22 -5.69 -20.55
CA LEU A 114 0.89 -5.09 -20.44
C LEU A 114 -0.25 -6.00 -20.90
N ALA A 115 0.04 -7.01 -21.72
CA ALA A 115 -0.97 -7.88 -22.30
C ALA A 115 -1.95 -8.50 -21.29
N PRO A 116 -1.53 -9.01 -20.11
CA PRO A 116 -2.48 -9.52 -19.12
C PRO A 116 -3.50 -8.48 -18.64
N ALA A 117 -3.06 -7.24 -18.37
CA ALA A 117 -3.96 -6.17 -17.93
C ALA A 117 -4.97 -5.80 -19.02
N ILE A 118 -4.54 -5.73 -20.29
CA ILE A 118 -5.42 -5.52 -21.46
C ILE A 118 -6.46 -6.63 -21.54
N GLU A 119 -6.03 -7.90 -21.45
CA GLU A 119 -6.90 -9.06 -21.52
C GLU A 119 -7.95 -9.05 -20.40
N ILE A 120 -7.56 -8.78 -19.15
CA ILE A 120 -8.48 -8.69 -18.00
C ILE A 120 -9.48 -7.57 -18.23
N ALA A 121 -9.05 -6.37 -18.62
CA ALA A 121 -9.93 -5.23 -18.85
C ALA A 121 -10.96 -5.51 -19.97
N ARG A 122 -10.56 -6.20 -21.04
CA ARG A 122 -11.43 -6.58 -22.18
C ARG A 122 -12.42 -7.67 -21.83
N ARG A 123 -11.92 -8.81 -21.29
CA ARG A 123 -12.78 -9.96 -20.98
C ARG A 123 -13.66 -9.71 -19.76
N GLY A 124 -13.19 -8.88 -18.86
CA GLY A 124 -13.77 -8.66 -17.55
C GLY A 124 -13.34 -9.71 -16.51
N TYR A 125 -13.73 -9.46 -15.27
CA TYR A 125 -13.58 -10.36 -14.13
C TYR A 125 -14.87 -10.34 -13.29
N GLU A 126 -15.06 -11.35 -12.46
CA GLU A 126 -16.24 -11.45 -11.59
C GLU A 126 -16.06 -10.56 -10.35
N ILE A 127 -17.08 -9.75 -10.04
CA ILE A 127 -17.13 -8.94 -8.81
C ILE A 127 -17.20 -9.87 -7.59
N THR A 128 -16.34 -9.60 -6.62
CA THR A 128 -16.29 -10.34 -5.36
C THR A 128 -17.28 -9.78 -4.33
N PRO A 129 -17.64 -10.57 -3.29
CA PRO A 129 -18.45 -10.06 -2.18
C PRO A 129 -17.81 -8.82 -1.50
N LEU A 130 -16.48 -8.77 -1.39
CA LEU A 130 -15.78 -7.62 -0.83
C LEU A 130 -15.96 -6.38 -1.71
N GLN A 131 -15.78 -6.51 -3.02
CA GLN A 131 -15.95 -5.39 -3.97
C GLN A 131 -17.39 -4.88 -3.97
N HIS A 132 -18.38 -5.78 -3.97
CA HIS A 132 -19.80 -5.41 -3.83
C HIS A 132 -20.03 -4.57 -2.58
N HIS A 133 -19.61 -5.06 -1.41
CA HIS A 133 -19.74 -4.34 -0.13
C HIS A 133 -19.06 -2.96 -0.16
N LEU A 134 -17.87 -2.85 -0.77
CA LEU A 134 -17.18 -1.57 -0.88
C LEU A 134 -17.89 -0.60 -1.84
N GLN A 135 -18.48 -1.08 -2.94
CA GLN A 135 -19.32 -0.26 -3.82
C GLN A 135 -20.58 0.23 -3.10
N GLU A 136 -21.28 -0.64 -2.38
CA GLU A 136 -22.46 -0.29 -1.59
C GLU A 136 -22.13 0.80 -0.56
N ARG A 137 -21.06 0.63 0.19
CA ARG A 137 -20.61 1.59 1.19
C ARG A 137 -20.25 2.95 0.60
N GLU A 138 -19.60 2.99 -0.56
CA GLU A 138 -19.13 4.22 -1.20
C GLU A 138 -20.16 4.87 -2.13
N LEU A 139 -21.28 4.21 -2.40
CA LEU A 139 -22.36 4.68 -3.28
C LEU A 139 -22.80 6.14 -2.99
N PRO A 140 -23.06 6.55 -1.72
CA PRO A 140 -23.43 7.93 -1.43
C PRO A 140 -22.35 8.96 -1.77
N ARG A 141 -21.08 8.56 -1.76
CA ARG A 141 -19.94 9.44 -2.08
C ARG A 141 -19.76 9.59 -3.59
N PHE A 142 -19.97 8.51 -4.36
CA PHE A 142 -19.99 8.59 -5.82
C PHE A 142 -21.05 9.60 -6.32
N ALA A 143 -22.22 9.61 -5.69
CA ALA A 143 -23.31 10.52 -6.04
C ALA A 143 -23.00 12.02 -5.78
N GLN A 144 -21.98 12.32 -4.95
CA GLN A 144 -21.59 13.68 -4.60
C GLN A 144 -20.56 14.29 -5.57
N VAL A 145 -20.00 13.51 -6.50
CA VAL A 145 -19.00 13.99 -7.47
C VAL A 145 -19.72 14.58 -8.67
N ASP A 146 -19.35 15.80 -9.06
CA ASP A 146 -19.90 16.47 -10.23
C ASP A 146 -19.66 15.62 -11.49
N GLY A 147 -20.70 15.55 -12.35
CA GLY A 147 -20.68 14.72 -13.56
C GLY A 147 -20.73 13.22 -13.32
N GLN A 148 -20.64 12.76 -12.07
CA GLN A 148 -20.72 11.34 -11.66
C GLN A 148 -19.84 10.40 -12.50
N SER A 149 -18.67 10.86 -12.94
CA SER A 149 -17.80 10.10 -13.84
C SER A 149 -17.37 8.76 -13.23
N GLY A 150 -16.98 8.74 -11.95
CA GLY A 150 -16.63 7.49 -11.27
C GLY A 150 -17.81 6.52 -11.15
N ALA A 151 -19.01 7.01 -10.84
CA ALA A 151 -20.22 6.19 -10.80
C ALA A 151 -20.50 5.53 -12.15
N ARG A 152 -20.38 6.29 -13.25
CA ARG A 152 -20.59 5.80 -14.63
C ARG A 152 -19.68 4.63 -15.00
N TYR A 153 -18.41 4.66 -14.56
CA TYR A 153 -17.42 3.62 -14.88
C TYR A 153 -17.41 2.45 -13.90
N PHE A 154 -17.70 2.69 -12.61
CA PHE A 154 -17.44 1.73 -11.56
C PHE A 154 -18.69 1.22 -10.82
N LEU A 155 -19.87 1.69 -11.20
CA LEU A 155 -21.14 1.21 -10.68
C LEU A 155 -22.01 0.66 -11.81
N LYS A 156 -22.87 -0.30 -11.50
CA LYS A 156 -23.83 -0.88 -12.44
C LYS A 156 -24.83 0.19 -12.86
N ASP A 157 -24.89 0.45 -14.15
CA ASP A 157 -25.72 1.52 -14.74
C ASP A 157 -25.50 2.90 -14.09
N GLY A 158 -24.33 3.12 -13.48
CA GLY A 158 -23.94 4.36 -12.79
C GLY A 158 -24.65 4.63 -11.47
N THR A 159 -25.48 3.72 -10.98
CA THR A 159 -26.40 4.01 -9.86
C THR A 159 -26.46 2.94 -8.76
N ALA A 160 -25.98 1.73 -9.02
CA ALA A 160 -26.05 0.61 -8.09
C ALA A 160 -24.70 -0.13 -8.00
N PRO A 161 -24.42 -0.85 -6.90
CA PRO A 161 -23.29 -1.76 -6.87
C PRO A 161 -23.51 -2.92 -7.84
N TYR A 162 -22.43 -3.49 -8.37
CA TYR A 162 -22.46 -4.77 -9.05
C TYR A 162 -22.71 -5.90 -8.03
N GLU A 163 -23.50 -6.90 -8.38
CA GLU A 163 -23.70 -8.08 -7.54
C GLU A 163 -22.47 -9.01 -7.57
N PRO A 164 -22.20 -9.78 -6.49
CA PRO A 164 -21.16 -10.80 -6.52
C PRO A 164 -21.39 -11.80 -7.66
N GLY A 165 -20.36 -12.03 -8.50
CA GLY A 165 -20.43 -12.86 -9.69
C GLY A 165 -20.85 -12.10 -10.96
N ASP A 166 -21.25 -10.83 -10.88
CA ASP A 166 -21.44 -9.99 -12.07
C ASP A 166 -20.09 -9.80 -12.79
N LEU A 167 -20.11 -9.86 -14.12
CA LEU A 167 -18.93 -9.64 -14.93
C LEU A 167 -18.68 -8.15 -15.15
N PHE A 168 -17.58 -7.64 -14.60
CA PHE A 168 -17.18 -6.25 -14.73
C PHE A 168 -16.11 -6.07 -15.82
N ARG A 169 -16.38 -5.22 -16.81
CA ARG A 169 -15.49 -4.91 -17.94
C ARG A 169 -15.14 -3.42 -17.98
N GLN A 170 -13.93 -3.14 -18.49
CA GLN A 170 -13.38 -1.78 -18.55
C GLN A 170 -12.78 -1.53 -19.96
N PRO A 171 -13.63 -1.41 -21.00
CA PRO A 171 -13.16 -1.30 -22.37
C PRO A 171 -12.29 -0.06 -22.63
N GLU A 172 -12.64 1.10 -22.07
CA GLU A 172 -11.88 2.35 -22.22
C GLU A 172 -10.49 2.24 -21.56
N LEU A 173 -10.41 1.57 -20.41
CA LEU A 173 -9.12 1.30 -19.76
C LEU A 173 -8.28 0.33 -20.59
N ALA A 174 -8.90 -0.67 -21.23
CA ALA A 174 -8.20 -1.57 -22.15
C ALA A 174 -7.63 -0.82 -23.36
N ASP A 175 -8.41 0.10 -23.96
CA ASP A 175 -7.94 0.95 -25.07
C ASP A 175 -6.74 1.82 -24.64
N LEU A 176 -6.79 2.38 -23.43
CA LEU A 176 -5.67 3.14 -22.87
C LEU A 176 -4.43 2.25 -22.71
N PHE A 177 -4.57 1.05 -22.15
CA PHE A 177 -3.43 0.12 -22.03
C PHE A 177 -2.86 -0.30 -23.39
N GLU A 178 -3.71 -0.55 -24.39
CA GLU A 178 -3.24 -0.82 -25.75
C GLU A 178 -2.48 0.36 -26.37
N HIS A 179 -2.94 1.58 -26.10
CA HIS A 179 -2.24 2.79 -26.49
C HIS A 179 -0.84 2.85 -25.84
N LEU A 180 -0.76 2.63 -24.52
CA LEU A 180 0.52 2.62 -23.79
C LEU A 180 1.44 1.47 -24.24
N ALA A 181 0.88 0.30 -24.55
CA ALA A 181 1.66 -0.84 -25.07
C ALA A 181 2.35 -0.51 -26.41
N ARG A 182 1.73 0.29 -27.25
CA ARG A 182 2.27 0.74 -28.56
C ARG A 182 3.20 1.95 -28.48
N LYS A 183 2.97 2.87 -27.53
CA LYS A 183 3.60 4.21 -27.47
C LYS A 183 4.50 4.43 -26.28
N GLU A 184 4.73 3.43 -25.45
CA GLU A 184 5.45 3.50 -24.19
C GLU A 184 4.73 4.36 -23.12
N VAL A 185 5.25 4.32 -21.91
CA VAL A 185 4.60 4.92 -20.74
C VAL A 185 4.51 6.45 -20.80
N GLU A 186 5.41 7.10 -21.52
CA GLU A 186 5.41 8.57 -21.69
C GLU A 186 4.13 9.07 -22.36
N ALA A 187 3.46 8.25 -23.16
CA ALA A 187 2.20 8.59 -23.80
C ALA A 187 1.04 8.82 -22.80
N PHE A 188 1.16 8.36 -21.56
CA PHE A 188 0.23 8.73 -20.48
C PHE A 188 0.39 10.20 -20.06
N TYR A 189 1.59 10.73 -20.15
CA TYR A 189 1.97 12.05 -19.61
C TYR A 189 2.08 13.14 -20.67
N GLN A 190 2.08 12.79 -21.94
CA GLN A 190 2.28 13.69 -23.06
C GLN A 190 1.36 13.32 -24.23
N GLY A 191 0.98 14.33 -25.02
CA GLY A 191 0.11 14.15 -26.17
C GLY A 191 -1.33 13.86 -25.79
N GLU A 192 -2.02 13.04 -26.59
CA GLU A 192 -3.48 12.85 -26.58
C GLU A 192 -4.05 12.51 -25.20
N VAL A 193 -3.42 11.59 -24.45
CA VAL A 193 -3.89 11.19 -23.10
C VAL A 193 -3.76 12.35 -22.11
N ALA A 194 -2.64 13.07 -22.12
CA ALA A 194 -2.44 14.22 -21.23
C ALA A 194 -3.39 15.38 -21.56
N ASP A 195 -3.63 15.63 -22.86
CA ASP A 195 -4.57 16.64 -23.31
C ASP A 195 -6.00 16.30 -22.90
N GLN A 196 -6.39 15.02 -22.95
CA GLN A 196 -7.70 14.54 -22.52
C GLN A 196 -7.87 14.69 -21.00
N ILE A 197 -6.85 14.32 -20.20
CA ILE A 197 -6.85 14.55 -18.75
C ILE A 197 -6.97 16.05 -18.42
N ASP A 198 -6.22 16.92 -19.10
CA ASP A 198 -6.29 18.37 -18.87
C ASP A 198 -7.66 18.94 -19.22
N ALA A 199 -8.26 18.49 -20.34
CA ALA A 199 -9.60 18.91 -20.75
C ALA A 199 -10.67 18.48 -19.72
N ASP A 200 -10.62 17.22 -19.24
CA ASP A 200 -11.51 16.69 -18.22
C ASP A 200 -11.36 17.48 -16.89
N MET A 201 -10.13 17.70 -16.44
CA MET A 201 -9.83 18.48 -15.24
C MET A 201 -10.32 19.95 -15.36
N ARG A 202 -10.21 20.59 -16.53
CA ARG A 202 -10.74 21.95 -16.76
C ARG A 202 -12.26 21.99 -16.75
N ALA A 203 -12.91 20.98 -17.32
CA ALA A 203 -14.38 20.89 -17.36
C ALA A 203 -14.99 20.78 -15.95
N HIS A 204 -14.24 20.25 -14.98
CA HIS A 204 -14.70 19.99 -13.61
C HIS A 204 -13.94 20.80 -12.54
N ASP A 205 -13.29 21.91 -12.90
CA ASP A 205 -12.52 22.79 -12.00
C ASP A 205 -11.44 22.06 -11.18
N GLY A 206 -10.87 20.98 -11.71
CA GLY A 206 -9.75 20.25 -11.09
C GLY A 206 -8.44 21.05 -11.16
N PHE A 207 -7.44 20.66 -10.37
CA PHE A 207 -6.16 21.36 -10.30
C PHE A 207 -5.10 20.86 -11.27
N LEU A 208 -5.16 19.59 -11.68
CA LEU A 208 -4.17 18.95 -12.55
C LEU A 208 -4.22 19.54 -13.98
N ARG A 209 -3.04 19.76 -14.56
CA ARG A 209 -2.89 20.30 -15.93
C ARG A 209 -1.90 19.47 -16.74
N ALA A 210 -1.97 19.59 -18.08
CA ALA A 210 -1.03 18.94 -18.99
C ALA A 210 0.43 19.30 -18.67
N ASP A 211 0.71 20.54 -18.26
CA ASP A 211 2.06 20.96 -17.85
C ASP A 211 2.57 20.21 -16.61
N ASP A 212 1.69 19.88 -15.65
CA ASP A 212 2.04 19.06 -14.49
C ASP A 212 2.38 17.63 -14.90
N LEU A 213 1.62 17.06 -15.84
CA LEU A 213 1.84 15.73 -16.41
C LEU A 213 3.16 15.69 -17.22
N ALA A 214 3.43 16.72 -18.03
CA ALA A 214 4.63 16.79 -18.88
C ALA A 214 5.95 16.73 -18.07
N LEU A 215 5.92 17.08 -16.77
CA LEU A 215 7.06 16.93 -15.86
C LEU A 215 7.31 15.47 -15.43
N ILE A 216 6.59 14.53 -15.94
CA ILE A 216 6.58 13.10 -15.65
C ILE A 216 7.13 12.78 -14.25
N PRO A 217 6.32 12.30 -13.32
CA PRO A 217 6.75 12.04 -11.93
C PRO A 217 7.57 10.75 -11.85
N TRP A 218 8.73 10.72 -12.52
CA TRP A 218 9.64 9.58 -12.43
C TRP A 218 10.01 9.28 -10.99
N PRO A 219 10.09 7.98 -10.59
CA PRO A 219 10.40 7.61 -9.24
C PRO A 219 11.84 7.97 -8.87
N VAL A 220 12.06 8.23 -7.60
CA VAL A 220 13.38 8.51 -7.03
C VAL A 220 13.94 7.26 -6.37
N VAL A 221 15.12 6.83 -6.78
CA VAL A 221 15.84 5.75 -6.10
C VAL A 221 16.46 6.28 -4.81
N ARG A 222 16.10 5.65 -3.69
CA ARG A 222 16.56 6.03 -2.34
C ARG A 222 17.23 4.85 -1.64
N PRO A 223 18.17 5.11 -0.72
CA PRO A 223 18.68 4.06 0.17
C PRO A 223 17.55 3.50 1.04
N ALA A 224 17.40 2.18 1.06
CA ALA A 224 16.47 1.51 1.97
C ALA A 224 16.88 1.73 3.43
N LEU A 225 15.90 1.92 4.33
CA LEU A 225 16.15 1.88 5.77
C LEU A 225 16.40 0.44 6.20
N ARG A 226 17.44 0.20 6.98
CA ARG A 226 17.80 -1.16 7.44
C ARG A 226 18.03 -1.20 8.93
N ARG A 227 17.50 -2.23 9.62
CA ARG A 227 17.78 -2.54 11.04
C ARG A 227 17.78 -4.04 11.28
N ARG A 228 18.59 -4.45 12.23
CA ARG A 228 18.61 -5.84 12.70
C ARG A 228 17.49 -6.06 13.71
N TYR A 229 16.80 -7.18 13.55
CA TYR A 229 15.82 -7.71 14.47
C TYR A 229 16.11 -9.20 14.68
N ARG A 230 16.39 -9.60 15.92
CA ARG A 230 16.83 -10.98 16.22
C ARG A 230 18.02 -11.39 15.34
N GLY A 231 17.92 -12.45 14.59
CA GLY A 231 18.95 -12.93 13.65
C GLY A 231 18.83 -12.41 12.22
N VAL A 232 17.81 -11.61 11.91
CA VAL A 232 17.51 -11.12 10.55
C VAL A 232 17.77 -9.62 10.41
N THR A 233 17.82 -9.15 9.15
CA THR A 233 17.87 -7.71 8.83
C THR A 233 16.62 -7.32 8.07
N LEU A 234 15.86 -6.37 8.59
CA LEU A 234 14.74 -5.77 7.88
C LEU A 234 15.22 -4.59 7.04
N ALA A 235 14.83 -4.58 5.78
CA ALA A 235 14.94 -3.42 4.90
C ALA A 235 13.53 -2.95 4.53
N THR A 236 13.30 -1.64 4.53
CA THR A 236 11.97 -1.08 4.25
C THR A 236 12.05 0.33 3.68
N MET A 237 10.90 0.86 3.27
CA MET A 237 10.73 2.17 2.64
C MET A 237 11.14 3.31 3.57
N PRO A 238 11.98 4.28 3.10
CA PRO A 238 12.23 5.52 3.83
C PRO A 238 11.03 6.48 3.76
N PRO A 239 11.04 7.60 4.52
CA PRO A 239 10.07 8.68 4.33
C PRO A 239 10.00 9.15 2.85
N PRO A 240 8.82 9.47 2.33
CA PRO A 240 7.55 9.73 3.02
C PRO A 240 6.82 8.48 3.48
N GLY A 241 7.28 7.28 3.15
CA GLY A 241 6.74 6.02 3.63
C GLY A 241 6.89 5.79 5.14
N ALA A 242 6.16 4.81 5.68
CA ALA A 242 6.11 4.51 7.12
C ALA A 242 7.11 3.45 7.59
N GLY A 243 8.04 3.00 6.76
CA GLY A 243 9.01 1.97 7.16
C GLY A 243 9.81 2.31 8.42
N ARG A 244 10.03 3.61 8.70
CA ARG A 244 10.65 4.06 9.95
C ARG A 244 9.83 3.66 11.17
N VAL A 245 8.49 3.74 11.09
CA VAL A 245 7.59 3.34 12.18
C VAL A 245 7.71 1.85 12.44
N LEU A 246 7.61 1.03 11.38
CA LEU A 246 7.80 -0.41 11.47
C LEU A 246 9.14 -0.77 12.14
N LEU A 247 10.25 -0.18 11.68
CA LEU A 247 11.56 -0.47 12.28
C LEU A 247 11.64 -0.05 13.74
N LEU A 248 11.02 1.06 14.13
CA LEU A 248 11.00 1.53 15.51
C LEU A 248 10.20 0.55 16.39
N VAL A 249 9.02 0.11 15.95
CA VAL A 249 8.24 -0.95 16.63
C VAL A 249 9.09 -2.20 16.84
N MET A 250 9.70 -2.74 15.78
CA MET A 250 10.53 -3.94 15.86
C MET A 250 11.71 -3.76 16.83
N MET A 251 12.31 -2.58 16.86
CA MET A 251 13.42 -2.28 17.79
C MET A 251 12.94 -2.16 19.26
N MET A 252 11.72 -1.65 19.50
CA MET A 252 11.12 -1.65 20.83
C MET A 252 10.80 -3.08 21.29
N LEU A 253 10.16 -3.87 20.44
CA LEU A 253 9.84 -5.28 20.71
C LEU A 253 11.08 -6.14 20.97
N ASN A 254 12.25 -5.73 20.47
CA ASN A 254 13.51 -6.40 20.75
C ASN A 254 13.94 -6.33 22.24
N ARG A 255 13.25 -5.54 23.07
CA ARG A 255 13.41 -5.54 24.56
C ARG A 255 12.84 -6.80 25.20
N LEU A 256 11.77 -7.35 24.63
CA LEU A 256 11.21 -8.59 25.13
C LEU A 256 12.04 -9.81 24.68
N HIS A 257 12.06 -10.86 25.48
CA HIS A 257 12.63 -12.12 25.05
C HIS A 257 11.79 -12.72 23.89
N SER A 258 12.43 -13.39 22.93
CA SER A 258 11.73 -13.92 21.74
C SER A 258 10.58 -14.87 22.10
N SER A 259 10.73 -15.68 23.17
CA SER A 259 9.65 -16.56 23.65
C SER A 259 8.38 -15.82 24.06
N ALA A 260 8.50 -14.56 24.51
CA ALA A 260 7.36 -13.74 24.88
C ALA A 260 6.56 -13.22 23.67
N LEU A 261 7.15 -13.25 22.45
CA LEU A 261 6.50 -12.78 21.23
C LEU A 261 6.05 -13.91 20.29
N ARG A 262 6.21 -15.17 20.74
CA ARG A 262 5.73 -16.34 19.97
C ARG A 262 4.22 -16.33 19.79
N GLN A 263 3.51 -15.87 20.81
CA GLN A 263 2.06 -15.74 20.84
C GLN A 263 1.69 -14.50 21.63
N ILE A 264 0.69 -13.76 21.15
CA ILE A 264 0.08 -12.65 21.89
C ILE A 264 -0.66 -13.25 23.09
N SER A 265 -0.44 -12.68 24.27
CA SER A 265 -0.99 -13.12 25.56
C SER A 265 -1.20 -11.90 26.46
N THR A 266 -1.92 -12.05 27.56
CA THR A 266 -2.08 -11.01 28.59
C THR A 266 -0.75 -10.45 29.09
N ALA A 267 0.31 -11.27 29.14
CA ALA A 267 1.63 -10.87 29.62
C ALA A 267 2.39 -9.93 28.66
N ASN A 268 2.03 -9.89 27.36
CA ASN A 268 2.78 -9.12 26.37
C ASN A 268 1.92 -8.14 25.53
N ILE A 269 0.60 -8.31 25.55
CA ILE A 269 -0.30 -7.53 24.68
C ILE A 269 -0.21 -6.03 24.93
N HIS A 270 -0.16 -5.61 26.18
CA HIS A 270 -0.04 -4.18 26.52
C HIS A 270 1.26 -3.58 25.98
N PHE A 271 2.40 -4.25 26.21
CA PHE A 271 3.69 -3.77 25.69
C PHE A 271 3.73 -3.73 24.16
N PHE A 272 3.12 -4.74 23.52
CA PHE A 272 3.01 -4.79 22.07
C PHE A 272 2.18 -3.62 21.54
N THR A 273 0.99 -3.40 22.10
CA THR A 273 0.05 -2.34 21.74
C THR A 273 0.65 -0.94 21.94
N GLU A 274 1.30 -0.70 23.10
CA GLU A 274 2.00 0.56 23.36
C GLU A 274 3.19 0.80 22.43
N SER A 275 3.89 -0.27 22.04
CA SER A 275 4.98 -0.15 21.05
C SER A 275 4.46 0.33 19.70
N LEU A 276 3.29 -0.14 19.24
CA LEU A 276 2.63 0.35 18.03
C LEU A 276 2.27 1.83 18.16
N ARG A 277 1.54 2.18 19.22
CA ARG A 277 1.04 3.54 19.49
C ARG A 277 2.18 4.56 19.59
N LYS A 278 3.15 4.31 20.47
CA LYS A 278 4.27 5.24 20.71
C LYS A 278 5.18 5.41 19.48
N ALA A 279 5.39 4.36 18.68
CA ALA A 279 6.17 4.47 17.46
C ALA A 279 5.46 5.33 16.40
N PHE A 280 4.14 5.18 16.25
CA PHE A 280 3.39 5.99 15.32
C PHE A 280 3.26 7.45 15.78
N LEU A 281 3.03 7.68 17.07
CA LEU A 281 3.04 9.03 17.65
C LEU A 281 4.34 9.78 17.34
N ARG A 282 5.50 9.10 17.39
CA ARG A 282 6.80 9.72 17.03
C ARG A 282 6.92 10.10 15.55
N ARG A 283 6.11 9.53 14.68
CA ARG A 283 6.01 9.98 13.30
C ARG A 283 5.23 11.28 13.18
N ILE A 284 4.12 11.39 13.89
CA ILE A 284 3.26 12.58 13.91
C ILE A 284 4.00 13.76 14.56
N ASP A 285 4.59 13.57 15.75
CA ASP A 285 5.33 14.61 16.49
C ASP A 285 6.56 15.12 15.74
N ARG A 286 7.15 14.29 14.88
CA ARG A 286 8.42 14.58 14.20
C ARG A 286 8.35 14.14 12.73
N PRO A 287 7.55 14.83 11.92
CA PRO A 287 7.43 14.51 10.50
C PRO A 287 8.74 14.77 9.74
N PHE A 288 8.88 14.18 8.57
CA PHE A 288 10.00 14.39 7.66
C PHE A 288 9.51 15.05 6.38
N ASP A 289 10.21 16.07 5.93
CA ASP A 289 10.00 16.62 4.60
C ASP A 289 10.63 15.70 3.54
N ALA A 290 9.78 15.14 2.68
CA ALA A 290 10.22 14.29 1.60
C ALA A 290 11.08 15.03 0.55
N ASN A 291 10.89 16.33 0.40
CA ASN A 291 11.66 17.16 -0.54
C ASN A 291 13.10 17.40 -0.05
N THR A 292 13.34 17.30 1.26
CA THR A 292 14.65 17.47 1.88
C THR A 292 15.22 16.15 2.39
N TYR A 293 14.71 15.02 1.94
CA TYR A 293 15.05 13.69 2.45
C TYR A 293 16.56 13.41 2.51
N ALA A 294 17.32 13.83 1.52
CA ALA A 294 18.77 13.64 1.50
C ALA A 294 19.52 14.27 2.69
N GLN A 295 18.91 15.25 3.36
CA GLN A 295 19.46 15.94 4.53
C GLN A 295 19.03 15.30 5.84
N ILE A 296 18.02 14.41 5.82
CA ILE A 296 17.45 13.81 7.02
C ILE A 296 18.30 12.64 7.51
N ARG A 297 18.80 12.75 8.73
CA ARG A 297 19.56 11.69 9.38
C ARG A 297 18.66 10.89 10.31
N ASN A 298 18.23 9.69 9.87
CA ASN A 298 17.45 8.76 10.69
C ASN A 298 18.27 8.13 11.86
N LYS A 299 19.55 8.42 12.00
CA LYS A 299 20.43 7.80 12.98
C LYS A 299 19.91 7.81 14.41
N THR A 300 19.31 8.94 14.85
CA THR A 300 18.85 9.07 16.23
C THR A 300 17.59 8.23 16.48
N MET A 301 16.55 8.40 15.69
CA MET A 301 15.25 7.72 15.92
C MET A 301 15.32 6.21 15.70
N LEU A 302 16.20 5.75 14.81
CA LEU A 302 16.44 4.34 14.57
C LEU A 302 17.70 3.84 15.30
N SER A 303 18.17 4.53 16.36
CA SER A 303 19.20 4.00 17.24
C SER A 303 18.60 3.07 18.30
N ARG A 304 19.37 2.04 18.67
CA ARG A 304 18.98 1.13 19.76
C ARG A 304 18.69 1.89 21.06
N ARG A 305 19.53 2.91 21.36
CA ARG A 305 19.36 3.75 22.55
C ARG A 305 18.00 4.46 22.55
N TYR A 306 17.60 5.05 21.44
CA TYR A 306 16.31 5.75 21.33
C TYR A 306 15.12 4.80 21.47
N ALA A 307 15.14 3.68 20.73
CA ALA A 307 14.07 2.69 20.79
C ALA A 307 13.90 2.10 22.18
N HIS A 308 15.02 1.80 22.86
CA HIS A 308 14.97 1.28 24.24
C HIS A 308 14.46 2.35 25.21
N ALA A 309 14.94 3.59 25.12
CA ALA A 309 14.44 4.67 25.97
C ALA A 309 12.93 4.91 25.78
N LEU A 310 12.44 4.79 24.54
CA LEU A 310 11.00 4.88 24.27
C LEU A 310 10.25 3.69 24.84
N ALA A 311 10.77 2.47 24.70
CA ALA A 311 10.18 1.27 25.30
C ALA A 311 10.14 1.33 26.84
N ASP A 312 11.18 1.91 27.47
CA ASP A 312 11.26 2.07 28.93
C ASP A 312 10.23 3.11 29.48
N THR A 313 9.54 3.88 28.61
CA THR A 313 8.41 4.74 29.00
C THR A 313 7.06 4.01 29.00
N ILE A 314 7.02 2.74 28.64
CA ILE A 314 5.80 1.93 28.71
C ILE A 314 5.61 1.52 30.16
N VAL A 315 4.51 1.93 30.77
CA VAL A 315 4.06 1.61 32.11
C VAL A 315 2.84 0.68 32.05
N ASP A 316 2.37 0.17 33.16
CA ASP A 316 1.33 -0.87 33.21
C ASP A 316 -0.05 -0.46 32.68
N THR A 317 -0.29 0.84 32.52
CA THR A 317 -1.55 1.40 32.00
C THR A 317 -1.30 2.41 30.90
N VAL A 318 -2.31 2.63 30.08
CA VAL A 318 -2.28 3.67 29.03
C VAL A 318 -2.11 5.05 29.68
N ASP A 319 -1.29 5.90 29.08
CA ASP A 319 -1.11 7.29 29.50
C ASP A 319 -2.47 8.04 29.45
N PRO A 320 -2.96 8.60 30.56
CA PRO A 320 -4.23 9.32 30.59
C PRO A 320 -4.22 10.62 29.78
N GLU A 321 -3.04 11.19 29.50
CA GLU A 321 -2.90 12.37 28.62
C GLU A 321 -2.68 11.94 27.16
N LEU A 322 -3.61 11.15 26.61
CA LEU A 322 -3.56 10.79 25.20
C LEU A 322 -3.86 12.00 24.31
N PRO A 323 -3.12 12.16 23.19
CA PRO A 323 -3.51 13.17 22.21
C PRO A 323 -4.92 12.84 21.70
N THR A 324 -5.81 13.82 21.76
CA THR A 324 -7.09 13.79 21.04
C THR A 324 -6.75 13.73 19.55
N VAL A 325 -6.88 12.57 18.97
CA VAL A 325 -6.89 12.44 17.52
C VAL A 325 -8.34 12.60 17.10
N ASP A 326 -8.58 13.40 16.07
CA ASP A 326 -9.91 13.45 15.46
C ASP A 326 -10.43 12.01 15.29
N PRO A 327 -11.69 11.75 15.68
CA PRO A 327 -12.26 10.43 15.50
C PRO A 327 -11.96 10.00 14.06
N ILE A 328 -11.48 8.78 13.91
CA ILE A 328 -11.27 8.17 12.60
C ILE A 328 -12.54 8.46 11.82
N THR A 329 -12.44 9.34 10.84
CA THR A 329 -13.53 9.53 9.89
C THR A 329 -13.86 8.13 9.35
N ASP A 330 -15.12 7.81 9.11
CA ASP A 330 -15.58 6.53 8.52
C ASP A 330 -14.89 6.22 7.17
N GLU A 331 -13.95 7.03 6.77
CA GLU A 331 -13.16 6.92 5.55
C GLU A 331 -11.95 6.03 5.80
N ILE A 332 -12.02 4.81 5.28
CA ILE A 332 -10.93 3.85 5.34
C ILE A 332 -9.97 4.13 4.19
N GLY A 333 -8.71 4.45 4.49
CA GLY A 333 -7.65 4.50 3.50
C GLY A 333 -7.46 3.14 2.84
N GLU A 334 -7.35 3.14 1.51
CA GLU A 334 -7.25 1.94 0.71
C GLU A 334 -5.95 1.92 -0.09
N THR A 335 -5.43 0.72 -0.26
CA THR A 335 -4.09 0.48 -0.82
C THR A 335 -4.04 -0.98 -1.27
N THR A 336 -3.22 -1.32 -2.22
CA THR A 336 -2.89 -2.71 -2.51
C THR A 336 -1.41 -3.00 -2.28
N HIS A 337 -1.09 -4.26 -2.06
CA HIS A 337 0.28 -4.73 -1.96
C HIS A 337 0.46 -6.05 -2.71
N PHE A 338 1.64 -6.23 -3.29
CA PHE A 338 2.06 -7.51 -3.86
C PHE A 338 3.57 -7.72 -3.66
N SER A 339 3.94 -9.00 -3.61
CA SER A 339 5.32 -9.44 -3.42
C SER A 339 5.71 -10.45 -4.50
N VAL A 340 6.92 -10.32 -5.02
CA VAL A 340 7.47 -11.20 -6.07
C VAL A 340 8.88 -11.61 -5.69
N MET A 341 9.20 -12.90 -5.89
CA MET A 341 10.58 -13.41 -5.87
C MET A 341 10.81 -14.34 -7.06
N ASP A 342 11.97 -14.21 -7.72
CA ASP A 342 12.37 -15.07 -8.82
C ASP A 342 13.54 -16.02 -8.47
N ALA A 343 13.86 -16.92 -9.39
CA ALA A 343 14.93 -17.89 -9.22
C ALA A 343 16.33 -17.25 -9.23
N ASP A 344 16.49 -16.07 -9.84
CA ASP A 344 17.76 -15.34 -9.90
C ASP A 344 18.09 -14.65 -8.55
N GLY A 345 17.16 -14.68 -7.60
CA GLY A 345 17.32 -14.11 -6.27
C GLY A 345 16.81 -12.67 -6.15
N ASN A 346 16.15 -12.17 -7.19
CA ASN A 346 15.48 -10.87 -7.10
C ASN A 346 14.23 -10.98 -6.22
N ALA A 347 13.94 -9.88 -5.51
CA ALA A 347 12.80 -9.77 -4.62
C ALA A 347 12.22 -8.35 -4.70
N LEU A 348 10.92 -8.23 -4.91
CA LEU A 348 10.20 -6.98 -4.89
C LEU A 348 9.02 -7.07 -3.91
N ALA A 349 8.86 -6.02 -3.12
CA ALA A 349 7.68 -5.73 -2.32
C ALA A 349 7.14 -4.38 -2.81
N VAL A 350 5.93 -4.37 -3.37
CA VAL A 350 5.36 -3.21 -4.07
C VAL A 350 4.03 -2.83 -3.44
N THR A 351 3.86 -1.54 -3.15
CA THR A 351 2.63 -0.99 -2.61
C THR A 351 2.11 0.10 -3.55
N GLN A 352 0.86 -0.06 -4.00
CA GLN A 352 0.16 0.89 -4.86
C GLN A 352 -1.08 1.43 -4.16
N SER A 353 -1.45 2.68 -4.43
CA SER A 353 -2.63 3.27 -3.80
C SER A 353 -3.18 4.45 -4.61
N ILE A 354 -4.50 4.63 -4.48
CA ILE A 354 -5.22 5.85 -4.85
C ILE A 354 -5.70 6.64 -3.63
N GLU A 355 -5.21 6.31 -2.43
CA GLU A 355 -5.39 6.85 -1.08
C GLU A 355 -6.64 6.31 -0.37
N LEU A 356 -7.84 6.82 -0.66
CA LEU A 356 -9.09 6.30 -0.08
C LEU A 356 -9.75 5.28 -1.02
N VAL A 357 -10.70 4.50 -0.49
CA VAL A 357 -11.47 3.53 -1.29
C VAL A 357 -12.09 4.22 -2.50
N TYR A 358 -11.80 3.74 -3.72
CA TYR A 358 -12.14 4.39 -4.99
C TYR A 358 -11.58 5.82 -5.15
N GLY A 359 -10.49 6.17 -4.47
CA GLY A 359 -9.81 7.45 -4.62
C GLY A 359 -10.73 8.65 -4.47
N SER A 360 -10.67 9.58 -5.41
CA SER A 360 -11.50 10.78 -5.43
C SER A 360 -12.95 10.54 -5.88
N LYS A 361 -13.33 9.32 -6.28
CA LYS A 361 -14.60 8.94 -6.93
C LYS A 361 -14.85 9.66 -8.26
N ALA A 362 -13.86 10.40 -8.78
CA ALA A 362 -13.85 10.92 -10.14
C ALA A 362 -13.02 10.00 -11.03
N ALA A 363 -13.50 9.72 -12.22
CA ALA A 363 -12.78 8.94 -13.24
C ALA A 363 -12.43 9.81 -14.44
N ALA A 364 -11.27 9.52 -15.04
CA ALA A 364 -10.84 10.18 -16.27
C ALA A 364 -11.78 9.82 -17.43
N ASP A 365 -12.47 10.82 -17.96
CA ASP A 365 -13.47 10.62 -19.01
C ASP A 365 -12.84 10.08 -20.29
N GLY A 366 -13.43 9.00 -20.83
CA GLY A 366 -12.93 8.29 -22.01
C GLY A 366 -11.66 7.47 -21.79
N LEU A 367 -11.05 7.50 -20.58
CA LEU A 367 -9.84 6.76 -20.22
C LEU A 367 -10.10 5.65 -19.19
N GLY A 368 -11.22 5.71 -18.46
CA GLY A 368 -11.73 4.63 -17.62
C GLY A 368 -10.93 4.33 -16.33
N PHE A 369 -10.03 5.20 -15.86
CA PHE A 369 -9.34 5.05 -14.59
C PHE A 369 -9.78 6.07 -13.55
N LEU A 370 -9.71 5.72 -12.26
CA LEU A 370 -10.00 6.62 -11.13
C LEU A 370 -8.83 7.54 -10.82
N TYR A 371 -9.13 8.81 -10.57
CA TYR A 371 -8.17 9.74 -9.98
C TYR A 371 -7.97 9.46 -8.48
N ASN A 372 -6.74 9.64 -8.01
CA ASN A 372 -6.41 9.57 -6.60
C ASN A 372 -6.97 10.78 -5.81
N ASN A 373 -6.92 10.70 -4.48
CA ASN A 373 -7.22 11.83 -3.62
C ASN A 373 -6.13 12.12 -2.58
N TYR A 374 -4.88 12.06 -3.00
CA TYR A 374 -3.72 12.27 -2.14
C TYR A 374 -3.57 13.70 -1.58
N LEU A 375 -4.35 14.70 -2.08
CA LEU A 375 -4.37 16.01 -1.41
C LEU A 375 -4.93 15.90 0.02
N SER A 376 -5.74 14.88 0.33
CA SER A 376 -6.22 14.59 1.69
C SER A 376 -5.11 14.27 2.71
N ALA A 377 -3.96 13.77 2.22
CA ALA A 377 -2.80 13.42 3.04
C ALA A 377 -1.85 14.61 3.29
N LEU A 378 -2.28 15.84 2.98
CA LEU A 378 -1.47 17.04 3.17
C LEU A 378 -2.03 17.92 4.30
N GLU A 379 -1.12 18.60 4.97
CA GLU A 379 -1.43 19.60 6.00
C GLU A 379 -1.85 20.92 5.35
N THR A 380 -2.87 21.58 5.88
CA THR A 380 -3.40 22.83 5.32
C THR A 380 -3.42 24.00 6.30
N GLU A 381 -3.20 23.75 7.60
CA GLU A 381 -3.32 24.76 8.65
C GLU A 381 -1.96 25.31 9.09
N GLU A 382 -0.92 24.47 9.14
CA GLU A 382 0.40 24.83 9.63
C GLU A 382 1.42 24.96 8.48
N PRO A 383 1.69 26.18 7.99
CA PRO A 383 2.59 26.38 6.82
C PRO A 383 4.02 25.89 7.01
N SER A 384 4.49 25.77 8.26
CA SER A 384 5.82 25.26 8.58
C SER A 384 5.88 23.73 8.60
N HIS A 385 4.73 23.06 8.52
CA HIS A 385 4.67 21.61 8.51
C HIS A 385 5.35 21.03 7.24
N PRO A 386 6.17 19.98 7.35
CA PRO A 386 6.89 19.40 6.21
C PRO A 386 5.98 18.93 5.06
N TYR A 387 4.78 18.48 5.39
CA TYR A 387 3.77 18.06 4.41
C TYR A 387 2.70 19.12 4.15
N TYR A 388 3.02 20.39 4.34
CA TYR A 388 2.08 21.46 4.01
C TYR A 388 1.75 21.50 2.52
N LEU A 389 0.46 21.70 2.20
CA LEU A 389 -0.05 21.73 0.83
C LEU A 389 0.56 22.92 0.08
N ARG A 390 1.40 22.63 -0.90
CA ARG A 390 2.01 23.58 -1.83
C ARG A 390 2.35 22.86 -3.14
N PRO A 391 2.39 23.55 -4.27
CA PRO A 391 2.79 22.98 -5.54
C PRO A 391 4.10 22.18 -5.45
N GLY A 392 4.11 21.01 -6.07
CA GLY A 392 5.26 20.10 -6.09
C GLY A 392 5.55 19.37 -4.77
N ALA A 393 4.81 19.64 -3.69
CA ALA A 393 4.93 18.89 -2.45
C ALA A 393 4.59 17.40 -2.66
N VAL A 394 5.20 16.57 -1.83
CA VAL A 394 4.96 15.12 -1.82
C VAL A 394 4.10 14.79 -0.61
N PRO A 395 2.96 14.11 -0.77
CA PRO A 395 2.13 13.70 0.36
C PRO A 395 2.85 12.65 1.22
N TRP A 396 2.54 12.60 2.50
CA TRP A 396 3.02 11.51 3.32
C TRP A 396 2.31 10.20 2.93
N SER A 397 2.93 9.05 3.24
CA SER A 397 2.35 7.75 2.95
C SER A 397 2.60 6.79 4.12
N THR A 398 1.65 5.90 4.36
CA THR A 398 1.78 4.83 5.35
C THR A 398 2.39 3.55 4.76
N ALA A 399 2.66 3.53 3.47
CA ALA A 399 3.28 2.39 2.79
C ALA A 399 4.63 2.00 3.41
N ALA A 400 4.79 0.70 3.66
CA ALA A 400 5.99 0.14 4.26
C ALA A 400 6.38 -1.21 3.61
N PRO A 401 6.51 -1.27 2.25
CA PRO A 401 7.01 -2.49 1.62
C PRO A 401 8.33 -2.89 2.26
N THR A 402 8.48 -4.19 2.55
CA THR A 402 9.59 -4.69 3.38
C THR A 402 10.20 -5.96 2.80
N ILE A 403 11.51 -6.05 2.82
CA ILE A 403 12.27 -7.29 2.55
C ILE A 403 13.07 -7.64 3.81
N VAL A 404 12.90 -8.86 4.28
CA VAL A 404 13.67 -9.42 5.40
C VAL A 404 14.82 -10.26 4.83
N TYR A 405 16.01 -10.03 5.33
CA TYR A 405 17.22 -10.71 4.93
C TYR A 405 17.67 -11.71 6.01
N ARG A 406 18.01 -12.91 5.58
CA ARG A 406 18.68 -13.91 6.42
C ARG A 406 20.01 -14.26 5.76
N GLU A 407 21.10 -14.22 6.53
CA GLU A 407 22.45 -14.50 6.02
C GLU A 407 22.84 -13.67 4.77
N GLY A 408 22.35 -12.43 4.73
CA GLY A 408 22.63 -11.49 3.63
C GLY A 408 21.77 -11.66 2.38
N GLN A 409 20.93 -12.69 2.30
CA GLN A 409 20.06 -12.96 1.15
C GLN A 409 18.60 -12.55 1.44
N PRO A 410 17.82 -12.07 0.44
CA PRO A 410 16.39 -11.90 0.57
C PRO A 410 15.74 -13.21 0.99
N TRP A 411 15.04 -13.18 2.11
CA TRP A 411 14.39 -14.36 2.67
C TRP A 411 12.86 -14.24 2.64
N LEU A 412 12.33 -13.05 2.93
CA LEU A 412 10.89 -12.79 2.96
C LEU A 412 10.62 -11.40 2.37
N ALA A 413 9.80 -11.31 1.33
CA ALA A 413 9.24 -10.06 0.82
C ALA A 413 7.79 -9.97 1.29
N LEU A 414 7.38 -8.83 1.85
CA LEU A 414 6.02 -8.64 2.37
C LEU A 414 5.63 -7.17 2.43
N GLY A 415 4.33 -6.94 2.45
CA GLY A 415 3.70 -5.66 2.73
C GLY A 415 2.20 -5.83 2.92
N SER A 416 1.51 -4.74 3.18
CA SER A 416 0.09 -4.72 3.48
C SER A 416 -0.55 -3.42 2.99
N PRO A 417 -1.80 -3.41 2.55
CA PRO A 417 -2.67 -2.25 2.57
C PRO A 417 -3.17 -1.97 4.00
N GLY A 418 -3.96 -0.90 4.14
CA GLY A 418 -4.67 -0.60 5.39
C GLY A 418 -4.23 0.67 6.10
N SER A 419 -3.70 1.68 5.40
CA SER A 419 -3.32 2.96 5.98
C SER A 419 -2.42 2.79 7.23
N GLU A 420 -2.79 3.36 8.38
CA GLU A 420 -2.03 3.25 9.64
C GLU A 420 -1.87 1.80 10.13
N ARG A 421 -2.72 0.85 9.69
CA ARG A 421 -2.66 -0.57 10.08
C ARG A 421 -1.55 -1.32 9.37
N ILE A 422 -0.93 -0.76 8.32
CA ILE A 422 0.15 -1.40 7.55
C ILE A 422 1.30 -1.85 8.46
N PHE A 423 1.86 -0.94 9.25
CA PHE A 423 3.02 -1.28 10.08
C PHE A 423 2.66 -2.25 11.23
N SER A 424 1.44 -2.19 11.77
CA SER A 424 1.01 -3.10 12.85
C SER A 424 0.78 -4.52 12.33
N SER A 425 0.19 -4.67 11.13
CA SER A 425 0.02 -5.97 10.47
C SER A 425 1.36 -6.61 10.15
N LEU A 426 2.29 -5.83 9.57
CA LEU A 426 3.63 -6.31 9.26
C LEU A 426 4.41 -6.70 10.51
N ALA A 427 4.36 -5.90 11.58
CA ALA A 427 5.04 -6.22 12.83
C ALA A 427 4.55 -7.55 13.42
N GLN A 428 3.24 -7.80 13.45
CA GLN A 428 2.66 -9.05 13.94
C GLN A 428 3.11 -10.26 13.11
N VAL A 429 3.04 -10.16 11.78
CA VAL A 429 3.47 -11.25 10.89
C VAL A 429 4.97 -11.53 11.04
N ILE A 430 5.81 -10.49 11.06
CA ILE A 430 7.26 -10.64 11.22
C ILE A 430 7.60 -11.28 12.57
N CYS A 431 6.98 -10.86 13.68
CA CYS A 431 7.18 -11.47 15.00
C CYS A 431 6.81 -12.95 15.00
N ARG A 432 5.67 -13.33 14.42
CA ARG A 432 5.23 -14.74 14.37
C ARG A 432 6.21 -15.62 13.60
N ILE A 433 6.74 -15.12 12.49
CA ILE A 433 7.72 -15.88 11.67
C ILE A 433 9.08 -15.92 12.34
N VAL A 434 9.59 -14.80 12.86
CA VAL A 434 10.97 -14.67 13.36
C VAL A 434 11.09 -15.15 14.80
N ASP A 435 10.18 -14.78 15.70
CA ASP A 435 10.20 -15.17 17.11
C ASP A 435 9.46 -16.50 17.36
N GLY A 436 8.35 -16.71 16.64
CA GLY A 436 7.47 -17.86 16.79
C GLY A 436 7.88 -19.06 15.95
N SER A 437 8.73 -18.90 14.95
CA SER A 437 9.04 -19.92 13.94
C SER A 437 7.79 -20.48 13.26
N ALA A 438 6.75 -19.64 13.11
CA ALA A 438 5.50 -20.00 12.47
C ALA A 438 5.69 -20.21 10.96
N SER A 439 4.83 -21.04 10.36
CA SER A 439 4.72 -21.08 8.90
C SER A 439 4.19 -19.76 8.36
N LEU A 440 4.48 -19.46 7.09
CA LEU A 440 4.04 -18.22 6.45
C LEU A 440 2.51 -18.10 6.47
N ASP A 441 1.81 -19.17 6.08
CA ASP A 441 0.34 -19.21 6.04
C ASP A 441 -0.27 -18.95 7.42
N TRP A 442 0.21 -19.64 8.47
CA TRP A 442 -0.28 -19.43 9.82
C TRP A 442 -0.01 -18.01 10.32
N ALA A 443 1.17 -17.45 10.03
CA ALA A 443 1.53 -16.11 10.50
C ALA A 443 0.64 -15.02 9.87
N ILE A 444 0.23 -15.21 8.61
CA ILE A 444 -0.67 -14.31 7.88
C ILE A 444 -2.12 -14.51 8.30
N ASP A 445 -2.57 -15.77 8.44
CA ASP A 445 -3.92 -16.10 8.87
C ASP A 445 -4.21 -15.61 10.30
N ALA A 446 -3.27 -15.75 11.22
CA ALA A 446 -3.46 -15.51 12.66
C ALA A 446 -4.15 -14.15 12.97
N PRO A 447 -4.93 -14.08 14.08
CA PRO A 447 -5.73 -12.92 14.44
C PRO A 447 -4.89 -11.65 14.61
N ARG A 448 -5.47 -10.49 14.30
CA ARG A 448 -4.80 -9.19 14.31
C ARG A 448 -5.45 -8.18 15.21
N LEU A 449 -4.63 -7.20 15.59
CA LEU A 449 -5.05 -5.99 16.28
C LEU A 449 -4.31 -4.77 15.71
N HIS A 450 -4.85 -3.60 15.97
CA HIS A 450 -4.21 -2.31 15.74
C HIS A 450 -4.53 -1.36 16.88
N CYS A 451 -3.58 -0.49 17.25
CA CYS A 451 -3.81 0.57 18.22
C CYS A 451 -3.54 1.92 17.60
N THR A 452 -4.53 2.82 17.64
CA THR A 452 -4.38 4.21 17.24
C THR A 452 -3.55 5.00 18.26
N VAL A 453 -3.08 6.18 17.87
CA VAL A 453 -2.37 7.09 18.81
C VAL A 453 -3.25 7.52 19.99
N GLY A 454 -4.57 7.59 19.79
CA GLY A 454 -5.56 7.91 20.82
C GLY A 454 -5.92 6.75 21.76
N GLY A 455 -5.31 5.58 21.62
CA GLY A 455 -5.54 4.44 22.53
C GLY A 455 -6.77 3.59 22.20
N ARG A 456 -7.38 3.74 21.02
CA ARG A 456 -8.36 2.78 20.53
C ARG A 456 -7.65 1.55 19.98
N VAL A 457 -8.04 0.36 20.44
CA VAL A 457 -7.54 -0.93 19.98
C VAL A 457 -8.64 -1.65 19.21
N SER A 458 -8.51 -1.70 17.89
CA SER A 458 -9.36 -2.55 17.04
C SER A 458 -8.77 -3.96 16.98
N ILE A 459 -9.56 -4.99 17.28
CA ILE A 459 -9.13 -6.37 17.46
C ILE A 459 -10.16 -7.36 16.91
N GLU A 460 -9.73 -8.43 16.23
CA GLU A 460 -10.59 -9.55 15.79
C GLU A 460 -11.04 -10.39 17.00
N ALA A 461 -12.06 -9.93 17.72
CA ALA A 461 -12.39 -10.36 19.07
C ALA A 461 -12.65 -11.86 19.20
N GLU A 462 -13.39 -12.48 18.27
CA GLU A 462 -13.69 -13.91 18.30
C GLU A 462 -12.48 -14.82 18.06
N ARG A 463 -11.37 -14.25 17.61
CA ARG A 463 -10.13 -14.97 17.31
C ARG A 463 -9.04 -14.77 18.36
N PHE A 464 -9.34 -14.03 19.43
CA PHE A 464 -8.48 -13.86 20.61
C PHE A 464 -9.15 -14.43 21.86
N ASP A 465 -8.35 -14.88 22.82
CA ASP A 465 -8.85 -15.27 24.15
C ASP A 465 -9.50 -14.06 24.83
N ARG A 466 -10.69 -14.24 25.40
CA ARG A 466 -11.42 -13.16 26.07
C ARG A 466 -10.62 -12.45 27.14
N GLU A 467 -9.76 -13.17 27.86
CA GLU A 467 -8.86 -12.63 28.88
C GLU A 467 -7.91 -11.54 28.32
N ILE A 468 -7.52 -11.63 27.04
CA ILE A 468 -6.67 -10.61 26.37
C ILE A 468 -7.47 -9.32 26.17
N ILE A 469 -8.72 -9.44 25.75
CA ILE A 469 -9.62 -8.30 25.50
C ILE A 469 -9.92 -7.59 26.82
N ASP A 470 -10.28 -8.35 27.86
CA ASP A 470 -10.57 -7.83 29.19
C ASP A 470 -9.33 -7.17 29.82
N HIS A 471 -8.15 -7.71 29.56
CA HIS A 471 -6.88 -7.12 30.01
C HIS A 471 -6.60 -5.77 29.31
N LEU A 472 -6.83 -5.66 28.01
CA LEU A 472 -6.71 -4.38 27.28
C LEU A 472 -7.68 -3.34 27.85
N ALA A 473 -8.95 -3.67 28.04
CA ALA A 473 -9.95 -2.78 28.61
C ALA A 473 -9.57 -2.31 30.03
N SER A 474 -9.11 -3.24 30.88
CA SER A 474 -8.67 -2.91 32.24
C SER A 474 -7.38 -2.08 32.29
N SER A 475 -6.55 -2.14 31.25
CA SER A 475 -5.37 -1.30 31.07
C SER A 475 -5.67 0.11 30.56
N GLY A 476 -6.95 0.42 30.31
CA GLY A 476 -7.41 1.78 29.92
C GLY A 476 -7.54 2.03 28.42
N TYR A 477 -7.50 0.98 27.58
CA TYR A 477 -7.77 1.12 26.15
C TYR A 477 -9.27 1.17 25.85
N GLU A 478 -9.65 1.93 24.83
CA GLU A 478 -10.93 1.80 24.16
C GLU A 478 -10.84 0.60 23.21
N VAL A 479 -11.51 -0.51 23.54
CA VAL A 479 -11.47 -1.73 22.71
C VAL A 479 -12.63 -1.73 21.72
N ASP A 480 -12.29 -1.85 20.44
CA ASP A 480 -13.20 -1.96 19.30
C ASP A 480 -13.14 -3.40 18.79
N GLU A 481 -14.20 -4.17 19.11
CA GLU A 481 -14.30 -5.58 18.78
C GLU A 481 -14.78 -5.75 17.33
N LEU A 482 -13.90 -6.25 16.46
CA LEU A 482 -14.15 -6.49 15.05
C LEU A 482 -14.46 -7.96 14.78
N ASP A 483 -15.18 -8.19 13.68
CA ASP A 483 -15.44 -9.53 13.16
C ASP A 483 -14.15 -10.26 12.76
N PRO A 484 -14.16 -11.61 12.69
CA PRO A 484 -13.07 -12.39 12.14
C PRO A 484 -12.69 -11.94 10.72
N TYR A 485 -11.39 -11.88 10.43
CA TYR A 485 -10.86 -11.47 9.14
C TYR A 485 -11.29 -10.05 8.70
N ALA A 486 -11.37 -9.14 9.65
CA ALA A 486 -11.79 -7.77 9.40
C ALA A 486 -10.92 -7.07 8.35
N PHE A 487 -11.54 -6.60 7.27
CA PHE A 487 -10.92 -5.80 6.21
C PHE A 487 -10.08 -4.64 6.75
N TYR A 488 -10.53 -4.02 7.84
CA TYR A 488 -9.88 -2.89 8.50
C TYR A 488 -8.44 -3.20 8.93
N LEU A 489 -8.11 -4.44 9.32
CA LEU A 489 -6.81 -4.80 9.89
C LEU A 489 -5.72 -5.14 8.86
N GLY A 490 -5.89 -4.66 7.62
CA GLY A 490 -4.92 -4.83 6.55
C GLY A 490 -4.99 -6.19 5.86
N CYS A 491 -4.04 -6.43 4.95
CA CYS A 491 -4.02 -7.63 4.11
C CYS A 491 -2.57 -7.91 3.66
N VAL A 492 -1.89 -8.82 4.34
CA VAL A 492 -0.47 -9.08 4.06
C VAL A 492 -0.31 -10.03 2.88
N GLN A 493 0.40 -9.58 1.84
CA GLN A 493 0.83 -10.41 0.72
C GLN A 493 2.32 -10.68 0.86
N ALA A 494 2.73 -11.95 0.88
CA ALA A 494 4.10 -12.28 1.16
C ALA A 494 4.63 -13.46 0.34
N VAL A 495 5.93 -13.39 0.01
CA VAL A 495 6.70 -14.47 -0.59
C VAL A 495 7.93 -14.75 0.28
N LEU A 496 8.13 -16.02 0.62
CA LEU A 496 9.21 -16.50 1.46
C LEU A 496 10.06 -17.52 0.70
N ARG A 497 11.38 -17.34 0.72
CA ARG A 497 12.33 -18.33 0.24
C ARG A 497 12.40 -19.48 1.23
N ARG A 498 12.18 -20.72 0.75
CA ARG A 498 12.28 -21.93 1.59
C ARG A 498 13.68 -22.08 2.17
N GLN A 499 13.77 -22.54 3.41
CA GLN A 499 15.06 -22.80 4.08
C GLN A 499 15.57 -24.20 3.78
N SER A 500 14.67 -25.14 3.56
CA SER A 500 14.98 -26.53 3.22
C SER A 500 14.53 -26.79 1.78
N GLY A 501 15.49 -27.04 0.90
CA GLY A 501 15.25 -27.27 -0.52
C GLY A 501 15.08 -25.98 -1.35
N PRO A 502 15.02 -26.12 -2.67
CA PRO A 502 14.82 -25.00 -3.59
C PRO A 502 13.38 -24.47 -3.55
N GLY A 503 13.19 -23.22 -4.02
CA GLY A 503 11.90 -22.62 -4.29
C GLY A 503 11.39 -21.69 -3.20
N PHE A 504 10.12 -21.33 -3.35
CA PHE A 504 9.46 -20.30 -2.55
C PHE A 504 8.14 -20.83 -1.98
N GLN A 505 7.64 -20.15 -0.96
CA GLN A 505 6.28 -20.26 -0.48
C GLN A 505 5.66 -18.87 -0.62
N GLY A 506 4.48 -18.78 -1.22
CA GLY A 506 3.68 -17.57 -1.26
C GLY A 506 2.49 -17.72 -0.34
N ALA A 507 2.03 -16.63 0.27
CA ALA A 507 0.78 -16.59 1.02
C ALA A 507 0.09 -15.25 0.81
N ALA A 508 -1.22 -15.31 0.61
CA ALA A 508 -2.12 -14.19 0.51
C ALA A 508 -3.07 -14.17 1.71
N ASP A 509 -3.40 -12.99 2.15
CA ASP A 509 -4.21 -12.77 3.34
C ASP A 509 -5.70 -13.02 3.08
N PRO A 510 -6.38 -13.85 3.88
CA PRO A 510 -7.80 -14.14 3.70
C PRO A 510 -8.73 -12.95 4.02
N ARG A 511 -8.20 -11.82 4.50
CA ARG A 511 -8.99 -10.58 4.72
C ARG A 511 -9.36 -9.87 3.43
N ARG A 512 -8.87 -10.35 2.28
CA ARG A 512 -9.20 -9.88 0.92
C ARG A 512 -9.17 -11.04 -0.07
N ASP A 513 -9.33 -10.73 -1.35
CA ASP A 513 -9.49 -11.67 -2.47
C ASP A 513 -8.15 -12.19 -3.03
N GLY A 514 -7.07 -12.10 -2.23
CA GLY A 514 -5.71 -12.38 -2.68
C GLY A 514 -5.41 -13.84 -2.92
N THR A 515 -4.42 -14.08 -3.78
CA THR A 515 -3.85 -15.41 -4.06
C THR A 515 -2.32 -15.38 -4.10
N ALA A 516 -1.71 -16.56 -4.00
CA ALA A 516 -0.27 -16.71 -4.19
C ALA A 516 0.01 -17.94 -5.07
N ALA A 517 0.81 -17.76 -6.11
CA ALA A 517 1.16 -18.81 -7.04
C ALA A 517 2.56 -18.63 -7.64
N GLY A 518 3.08 -19.67 -8.24
CA GLY A 518 4.33 -19.64 -9.00
C GLY A 518 4.22 -20.51 -10.25
N PRO A 519 5.13 -20.37 -11.22
CA PRO A 519 5.15 -21.25 -12.37
C PRO A 519 5.26 -22.71 -11.95
N ASP A 520 4.47 -23.59 -12.56
CA ASP A 520 4.59 -25.01 -12.34
C ASP A 520 5.96 -25.52 -12.80
N ALA A 521 6.61 -26.35 -11.98
CA ALA A 521 7.92 -26.90 -12.29
C ALA A 521 7.95 -27.72 -13.60
N SER A 522 6.78 -28.18 -14.10
CA SER A 522 6.60 -28.88 -15.36
C SER A 522 6.57 -27.97 -16.58
N ALA A 523 6.25 -26.71 -16.45
CA ALA A 523 6.20 -25.74 -17.55
C ALA A 523 7.57 -25.09 -17.87
N ALA A 524 8.51 -25.13 -16.94
CA ALA A 524 9.86 -24.56 -17.12
C ALA A 524 10.85 -25.50 -17.86
N ALA A 525 10.40 -26.67 -18.34
CA ALA A 525 11.22 -27.70 -19.01
C ALA A 525 10.87 -27.90 -20.50
N LEU A 526 10.10 -27.00 -21.08
CA LEU A 526 9.83 -26.93 -22.53
C LEU A 526 10.38 -25.64 -23.13
#